data_c149b432be19869a740d45ee887f3335
#
_entry.id   c149b432be19869a740d45ee887f3335
#
_cell.length_a   1.000
_cell.length_b   1.000
_cell.length_c   1.000
_cell.angle_alpha   90.00
_cell.angle_beta   90.00
_cell.angle_gamma   90.00
#
_symmetry.space_group_name_H-M   'P 1'
#
loop_
_entity.id
_entity.type
_entity.pdbx_description
1 polymer ?
#
loop_
_entity_poly.entity_id
_entity_poly.type
_entity_poly.pdbx_seq_one_letter_code
_entity_poly.pdbx_strand_id
1 'polypeptide(L)'
;IRLWKCSSWTIGSKGTRKVGVEVIPIYCEWDNSFPNHPPDPTRQSNMIDLGKSVIEHGAEFGIGMDGDGDRLGVVDENGEFIHPDRLIGIFAKDVLAKITKDSTNDEKTILFDVKCSMA
;
A
#
# COMPACT_ATOMS: atom_id res chain seq x y z
N ILE A 1 6.58 -12.46 -4.41
CA ILE A 1 5.86 -11.24 -3.97
C ILE A 1 4.93 -10.83 -5.08
N ARG A 2 3.65 -10.87 -4.81
CA ARG A 2 2.60 -10.64 -5.81
C ARG A 2 1.59 -9.65 -5.28
N LEU A 3 1.32 -8.59 -5.96
CA LEU A 3 0.04 -7.95 -6.25
C LEU A 3 -0.01 -6.43 -6.19
N TRP A 4 -0.69 -5.90 -7.15
CA TRP A 4 -0.99 -4.49 -7.20
C TRP A 4 -2.38 -4.21 -7.81
N LYS A 5 -3.13 -3.31 -7.19
CA LYS A 5 -4.35 -2.72 -7.74
C LYS A 5 -4.01 -1.32 -8.24
N CYS A 6 -4.18 -1.07 -9.52
CA CYS A 6 -3.97 0.24 -10.11
C CYS A 6 -5.32 0.84 -10.51
N SER A 7 -5.70 1.97 -9.96
CA SER A 7 -6.85 2.74 -10.42
C SER A 7 -6.49 3.77 -11.48
N SER A 8 -5.19 4.04 -11.74
CA SER A 8 -4.80 5.01 -12.77
C SER A 8 -3.34 4.99 -13.27
N TRP A 9 -2.44 4.04 -12.91
CA TRP A 9 -1.04 4.17 -13.35
C TRP A 9 -0.36 2.86 -13.74
N THR A 10 0.00 2.74 -15.03
CA THR A 10 0.87 1.70 -15.61
C THR A 10 2.34 1.80 -15.13
N ILE A 11 2.73 2.88 -14.49
CA ILE A 11 4.11 3.17 -14.08
C ILE A 11 4.57 2.24 -12.97
N GLY A 12 3.71 1.92 -12.02
CA GLY A 12 4.07 1.06 -10.92
C GLY A 12 4.35 -0.38 -11.32
N SER A 13 3.60 -0.96 -12.26
CA SER A 13 3.84 -2.33 -12.72
C SER A 13 5.21 -2.51 -13.40
N LYS A 14 5.72 -1.46 -14.06
CA LYS A 14 7.07 -1.47 -14.65
C LYS A 14 8.16 -1.25 -13.62
N GLY A 15 7.91 -0.45 -12.57
CA GLY A 15 8.87 -0.16 -11.50
C GLY A 15 9.09 -1.35 -10.57
N THR A 16 8.01 -2.02 -10.17
CA THR A 16 8.06 -3.17 -9.25
C THR A 16 8.71 -4.39 -9.87
N ARG A 17 8.54 -4.65 -11.18
CA ARG A 17 9.25 -5.71 -11.90
C ARG A 17 10.78 -5.56 -11.86
N LYS A 18 11.29 -4.33 -11.77
CA LYS A 18 12.74 -4.08 -11.67
C LYS A 18 13.34 -4.52 -10.34
N VAL A 19 12.53 -4.64 -9.29
CA VAL A 19 12.98 -5.13 -7.97
C VAL A 19 12.71 -6.62 -7.76
N GLY A 20 12.39 -7.36 -8.82
CA GLY A 20 12.20 -8.81 -8.77
C GLY A 20 10.85 -9.26 -8.18
N VAL A 21 9.85 -8.37 -8.19
CA VAL A 21 8.50 -8.66 -7.71
C VAL A 21 7.62 -9.10 -8.87
N GLU A 22 6.89 -10.20 -8.72
CA GLU A 22 5.83 -10.58 -9.64
C GLU A 22 4.57 -9.76 -9.31
N VAL A 23 4.01 -9.09 -10.31
CA VAL A 23 2.84 -8.21 -10.16
C VAL A 23 1.66 -8.77 -10.92
N ILE A 24 0.54 -8.93 -10.23
CA ILE A 24 -0.77 -9.28 -10.82
C ILE A 24 -1.61 -8.01 -10.82
N PRO A 25 -1.83 -7.38 -11.97
CA PRO A 25 -2.59 -6.14 -12.06
C PRO A 25 -4.09 -6.41 -12.03
N ILE A 26 -4.84 -5.60 -11.26
CA ILE A 26 -6.31 -5.55 -11.32
C ILE A 26 -6.76 -4.09 -11.49
N TYR A 27 -7.82 -3.87 -12.28
CA TYR A 27 -8.36 -2.53 -12.57
C TYR A 27 -7.31 -1.52 -13.08
N CYS A 28 -6.39 -1.98 -13.92
CA CYS A 28 -5.31 -1.14 -14.46
C CYS A 28 -5.65 -0.52 -15.83
N GLU A 29 -6.86 -0.69 -16.33
CA GLU A 29 -7.35 0.02 -17.49
C GLU A 29 -7.81 1.43 -17.11
N TRP A 30 -7.43 2.39 -17.95
CA TRP A 30 -7.79 3.78 -17.72
C TRP A 30 -9.27 4.00 -18.00
N ASP A 31 -10.06 4.30 -16.97
CA ASP A 31 -11.46 4.69 -17.09
C ASP A 31 -11.80 5.77 -16.05
N ASN A 32 -12.03 6.98 -16.53
CA ASN A 32 -12.36 8.13 -15.69
C ASN A 32 -13.73 8.03 -14.99
N SER A 33 -14.57 7.07 -15.38
CA SER A 33 -15.85 6.82 -14.71
C SER A 33 -15.71 6.02 -13.41
N PHE A 34 -14.53 5.40 -13.16
CA PHE A 34 -14.26 4.54 -12.01
C PHE A 34 -15.34 3.47 -11.77
N PRO A 35 -15.65 2.62 -12.77
CA PRO A 35 -16.83 1.76 -12.77
C PRO A 35 -16.86 0.74 -11.61
N ASN A 36 -15.71 0.41 -11.02
CA ASN A 36 -15.63 -0.60 -9.97
C ASN A 36 -15.88 0.00 -8.58
N HIS A 37 -15.23 1.11 -8.25
CA HIS A 37 -15.40 1.86 -7.01
C HIS A 37 -14.62 3.18 -7.09
N PRO A 38 -14.93 4.18 -6.23
CA PRO A 38 -14.12 5.40 -6.12
C PRO A 38 -12.65 5.08 -5.84
N PRO A 39 -11.70 5.85 -6.41
CA PRO A 39 -10.26 5.60 -6.26
C PRO A 39 -9.71 6.12 -4.92
N ASP A 40 -10.26 5.62 -3.82
CA ASP A 40 -9.88 5.99 -2.46
C ASP A 40 -9.42 4.74 -1.69
N PRO A 41 -8.11 4.47 -1.61
CA PRO A 41 -7.55 3.28 -0.97
C PRO A 41 -7.57 3.36 0.57
N THR A 42 -7.96 4.49 1.15
CA THR A 42 -8.08 4.63 2.61
C THR A 42 -9.36 4.01 3.14
N ARG A 43 -10.33 3.74 2.26
CA ARG A 43 -11.59 3.09 2.61
C ARG A 43 -11.47 1.58 2.46
N GLN A 44 -11.66 0.87 3.56
CA GLN A 44 -11.65 -0.60 3.58
C GLN A 44 -12.62 -1.20 2.55
N SER A 45 -13.81 -0.61 2.36
CA SER A 45 -14.79 -1.07 1.37
C SER A 45 -14.25 -1.13 -0.06
N ASN A 46 -13.34 -0.21 -0.42
CA ASN A 46 -12.74 -0.15 -1.75
C ASN A 46 -11.59 -1.16 -1.93
N MET A 47 -11.14 -1.77 -0.84
CA MET A 47 -10.03 -2.73 -0.83
C MET A 47 -10.49 -4.19 -0.83
N ILE A 48 -11.82 -4.44 -0.77
CA ILE A 48 -12.38 -5.80 -0.66
C ILE A 48 -11.99 -6.66 -1.86
N ASP A 49 -12.10 -6.14 -3.08
CA ASP A 49 -11.78 -6.92 -4.28
C ASP A 49 -10.28 -7.19 -4.41
N LEU A 50 -9.46 -6.24 -3.94
CA LEU A 50 -8.03 -6.46 -3.82
C LEU A 50 -7.71 -7.59 -2.83
N GLY A 51 -8.37 -7.62 -1.67
CA GLY A 51 -8.23 -8.68 -0.68
C GLY A 51 -8.62 -10.06 -1.24
N LYS A 52 -9.74 -10.15 -1.94
CA LYS A 52 -10.15 -11.39 -2.63
C LYS A 52 -9.11 -11.85 -3.65
N SER A 53 -8.58 -10.91 -4.44
CA SER A 53 -7.56 -11.21 -5.45
C SER A 53 -6.24 -11.67 -4.83
N VAL A 54 -5.85 -11.13 -3.67
CA VAL A 54 -4.69 -11.60 -2.90
C VAL A 54 -4.84 -13.08 -2.54
N ILE A 55 -5.98 -13.45 -1.96
CA ILE A 55 -6.27 -14.84 -1.56
C ILE A 55 -6.32 -15.76 -2.78
N GLU A 56 -7.04 -15.37 -3.84
CA GLU A 56 -7.24 -16.18 -5.05
C GLU A 56 -5.91 -16.52 -5.74
N HIS A 57 -4.98 -15.57 -5.77
CA HIS A 57 -3.69 -15.76 -6.42
C HIS A 57 -2.56 -16.19 -5.48
N GLY A 58 -2.84 -16.37 -4.19
CA GLY A 58 -1.83 -16.70 -3.18
C GLY A 58 -0.73 -15.65 -3.08
N ALA A 59 -1.12 -14.38 -3.18
CA ALA A 59 -0.16 -13.29 -3.09
C ALA A 59 0.19 -12.97 -1.63
N GLU A 60 1.40 -12.46 -1.39
CA GLU A 60 1.87 -12.11 -0.04
C GLU A 60 1.21 -10.83 0.49
N PHE A 61 0.84 -9.92 -0.39
CA PHE A 61 0.09 -8.69 -0.05
C PHE A 61 -0.49 -8.03 -1.30
N GLY A 62 -1.42 -7.12 -1.10
CA GLY A 62 -2.00 -6.28 -2.16
C GLY A 62 -1.79 -4.80 -1.89
N ILE A 63 -1.59 -4.02 -2.93
CA ILE A 63 -1.45 -2.57 -2.88
C ILE A 63 -2.54 -1.92 -3.71
N GLY A 64 -3.28 -0.99 -3.10
CA GLY A 64 -4.20 -0.06 -3.76
C GLY A 64 -3.64 1.35 -3.75
N MET A 65 -3.79 2.06 -4.86
CA MET A 65 -3.41 3.47 -4.98
C MET A 65 -4.62 4.28 -5.43
N ASP A 66 -4.62 5.57 -5.13
CA ASP A 66 -5.63 6.48 -5.65
C ASP A 66 -5.31 7.00 -7.06
N GLY A 67 -6.13 7.94 -7.56
CA GLY A 67 -6.08 8.36 -8.96
C GLY A 67 -4.77 9.03 -9.39
N ASP A 68 -4.14 9.78 -8.53
CA ASP A 68 -2.85 10.46 -8.76
C ASP A 68 -1.66 9.76 -8.09
N GLY A 69 -1.95 8.70 -7.31
CA GLY A 69 -0.94 7.82 -6.74
C GLY A 69 -0.23 8.38 -5.50
N ASP A 70 -0.81 9.38 -4.84
CA ASP A 70 -0.23 9.97 -3.62
C ASP A 70 -0.69 9.24 -2.34
N ARG A 71 -1.76 8.44 -2.40
CA ARG A 71 -2.29 7.64 -1.29
C ARG A 71 -2.14 6.15 -1.55
N LEU A 72 -1.83 5.42 -0.49
CA LEU A 72 -1.57 3.98 -0.50
C LEU A 72 -2.49 3.27 0.49
N GLY A 73 -3.10 2.17 0.05
CA GLY A 73 -3.74 1.18 0.90
C GLY A 73 -3.09 -0.18 0.72
N VAL A 74 -3.07 -0.97 1.76
CA VAL A 74 -2.48 -2.31 1.74
C VAL A 74 -3.45 -3.34 2.30
N VAL A 75 -3.43 -4.53 1.74
CA VAL A 75 -4.05 -5.74 2.31
C VAL A 75 -2.97 -6.80 2.49
N ASP A 76 -3.08 -7.58 3.55
CA ASP A 76 -2.15 -8.68 3.85
C ASP A 76 -2.45 -9.95 3.03
N GLU A 77 -1.71 -11.02 3.28
CA GLU A 77 -1.85 -12.33 2.64
C GLU A 77 -3.20 -13.01 2.91
N ASN A 78 -3.91 -12.61 3.96
CA ASN A 78 -5.25 -13.08 4.30
C ASN A 78 -6.36 -12.22 3.67
N GLY A 79 -5.99 -11.18 2.92
CA GLY A 79 -6.92 -10.23 2.33
C GLY A 79 -7.44 -9.17 3.31
N GLU A 80 -6.87 -9.09 4.51
CA GLU A 80 -7.27 -8.15 5.55
C GLU A 80 -6.67 -6.76 5.28
N PHE A 81 -7.49 -5.73 5.45
CA PHE A 81 -7.07 -4.34 5.25
C PHE A 81 -6.15 -3.88 6.37
N ILE A 82 -4.96 -3.40 6.01
CA ILE A 82 -4.01 -2.79 6.93
C ILE A 82 -4.25 -1.29 6.95
N HIS A 83 -4.65 -0.76 8.10
CA HIS A 83 -4.83 0.69 8.25
C HIS A 83 -3.53 1.45 7.97
N PRO A 84 -3.59 2.59 7.25
CA PRO A 84 -2.39 3.35 6.85
C PRO A 84 -1.47 3.75 8.01
N ASP A 85 -2.04 4.02 9.19
CA ASP A 85 -1.25 4.36 10.39
C ASP A 85 -0.36 3.21 10.89
N ARG A 86 -0.77 1.95 10.70
CA ARG A 86 0.07 0.78 11.00
C ARG A 86 1.25 0.66 10.04
N LEU A 87 1.09 1.11 8.79
CA LEU A 87 2.18 1.14 7.82
C LEU A 87 3.28 2.11 8.25
N ILE A 88 2.94 3.21 8.92
CA ILE A 88 3.93 4.14 9.50
C ILE A 88 4.88 3.39 10.45
N GLY A 89 4.35 2.50 11.29
CA GLY A 89 5.17 1.69 12.20
C GLY A 89 6.14 0.76 11.45
N ILE A 90 5.70 0.15 10.36
CA ILE A 90 6.54 -0.71 9.51
C ILE A 90 7.66 0.11 8.86
N PHE A 91 7.33 1.24 8.24
CA PHE A 91 8.30 2.11 7.61
C PHE A 91 9.26 2.74 8.62
N ALA A 92 8.75 3.17 9.77
CA ALA A 92 9.57 3.72 10.85
C ALA A 92 10.60 2.71 11.33
N LYS A 93 10.23 1.45 11.49
CA LYS A 93 11.18 0.38 11.88
C LYS A 93 12.32 0.24 10.89
N ASP A 94 12.04 0.26 9.58
CA ASP A 94 13.07 0.16 8.55
C ASP A 94 13.96 1.40 8.50
N VAL A 95 13.38 2.60 8.58
CA VAL A 95 14.11 3.86 8.58
C VAL A 95 15.00 3.95 9.82
N LEU A 96 14.47 3.69 11.02
CA LEU A 96 15.22 3.77 12.26
C LEU A 96 16.35 2.74 12.34
N ALA A 97 16.19 1.57 11.70
CA ALA A 97 17.25 0.57 11.62
C ALA A 97 18.46 1.05 10.79
N LYS A 98 18.25 1.98 9.85
CA LYS A 98 19.30 2.57 8.99
C LYS A 98 19.99 3.77 9.63
N ILE A 99 19.40 4.35 10.67
CA ILE A 99 20.00 5.48 11.40
C ILE A 99 21.17 4.97 12.26
N THR A 100 22.33 5.58 12.10
CA THR A 100 23.54 5.18 12.81
C THR A 100 23.44 5.45 14.31
N LYS A 101 24.26 4.76 15.12
CA LYS A 101 24.29 4.93 16.59
C LYS A 101 24.70 6.34 17.04
N ASP A 102 25.37 7.09 16.18
CA ASP A 102 25.84 8.45 16.46
C ASP A 102 24.76 9.53 16.21
N SER A 103 23.59 9.11 15.69
CA SER A 103 22.48 10.03 15.46
C SER A 103 21.86 10.49 16.78
N THR A 104 21.50 11.77 16.85
CA THR A 104 20.84 12.36 18.04
C THR A 104 19.45 11.77 18.25
N ASN A 105 18.88 11.89 19.46
CA ASN A 105 17.53 11.42 19.72
C ASN A 105 16.47 12.15 18.87
N ASP A 106 16.73 13.41 18.50
CA ASP A 106 15.82 14.20 17.65
C ASP A 106 15.68 13.61 16.24
N GLU A 107 16.75 12.97 15.71
CA GLU A 107 16.74 12.28 14.42
C GLU A 107 15.92 10.98 14.44
N LYS A 108 15.54 10.51 15.62
CA LYS A 108 14.71 9.30 15.83
C LYS A 108 13.25 9.62 16.16
N THR A 109 12.83 10.84 15.88
CA THR A 109 11.45 11.28 16.14
C THR A 109 10.55 10.94 14.97
N ILE A 110 9.38 10.39 15.27
CA ILE A 110 8.31 10.10 14.31
C ILE A 110 7.14 11.01 14.62
N LEU A 111 6.67 11.73 13.60
CA LEU A 111 5.45 12.52 13.68
C LEU A 111 4.29 11.75 13.05
N PHE A 112 3.15 11.76 13.70
CA PHE A 112 1.91 11.15 13.20
C PHE A 112 0.71 12.03 13.56
N ASP A 113 -0.37 11.89 12.77
CA ASP A 113 -1.59 12.66 12.94
C ASP A 113 -2.35 12.24 14.21
N VAL A 114 -3.04 13.18 14.84
CA VAL A 114 -3.91 12.94 16.01
C VAL A 114 -5.04 11.94 15.71
N LYS A 115 -5.38 11.73 14.44
CA LYS A 115 -6.38 10.76 13.98
C LYS A 115 -5.87 9.34 13.86
N CYS A 116 -4.57 9.10 14.06
CA CYS A 116 -4.03 7.75 14.05
C CYS A 116 -4.67 6.89 15.15
N SER A 117 -4.86 5.61 14.85
CA SER A 117 -5.33 4.65 15.83
C SER A 117 -4.31 4.49 16.96
N MET A 118 -4.79 4.10 18.15
CA MET A 118 -3.90 3.75 19.28
C MET A 118 -3.42 2.29 19.18
N ALA A 119 -2.94 1.92 18.00
CA ALA A 119 -2.48 0.55 17.72
C ALA A 119 -1.02 0.33 18.15
#